data_195c7239f1da22913b116621b5c75936
#
_entry.id   195c7239f1da22913b116621b5c75936
#
_cell.length_a   1.000
_cell.length_b   1.000
_cell.length_c   1.000
_cell.angle_alpha   90.00
_cell.angle_beta   90.00
_cell.angle_gamma   90.00
#
_symmetry.space_group_name_H-M   'P 1'
#
loop_
_entity.id
_entity.type
_entity.pdbx_description
1 polymer ?
#
loop_
_entity_poly.entity_id
_entity_poly.type
_entity_poly.pdbx_seq_one_letter_code
_entity_poly.pdbx_strand_id
1 'polypeptide(L)'
;MQGSPATNTDEHAAPGVRRPSRMHHHAFVTTDLEVTRHFYEDLIGLPLVATWAEVDRFPDRDRVYCHTFFELADGSALAFFQFQDPAAEPPVARQTSPSIHIALDCDEATQQDILDRLRGAGYSETDAVMRDHGYCKSLYVNDPNGLRLEFTVDVPDMPEILQQQKASAHQTLARWLAGDHTSNNSYRPEHH
;
A
#
# COMPACT_ATOMS: atom_id res chain seq x y z
N MET A 1 6.45 30.48 15.01
CA MET A 1 7.40 29.60 15.70
C MET A 1 7.48 28.34 14.89
N GLN A 2 8.58 28.15 14.17
CA GLN A 2 8.78 26.98 13.30
C GLN A 2 9.20 25.81 14.21
N GLY A 3 8.37 24.76 14.26
CA GLY A 3 8.71 23.51 14.91
C GLY A 3 9.79 22.77 14.11
N SER A 4 10.97 22.58 14.70
CA SER A 4 12.01 21.70 14.17
C SER A 4 11.46 20.30 13.99
N PRO A 5 11.75 19.61 12.88
CA PRO A 5 11.40 18.20 12.76
C PRO A 5 12.21 17.39 13.80
N ALA A 6 11.53 16.57 14.58
CA ALA A 6 12.15 15.63 15.50
C ALA A 6 13.10 14.72 14.72
N THR A 7 14.38 14.76 15.01
CA THR A 7 15.38 13.80 14.52
C THR A 7 15.13 12.48 15.21
N ASN A 8 14.42 11.59 14.54
CA ASN A 8 14.27 10.19 14.95
C ASN A 8 15.63 9.50 14.78
N THR A 9 16.47 9.49 15.83
CA THR A 9 17.72 8.73 15.86
C THR A 9 17.37 7.27 16.11
N ASP A 10 17.25 6.50 15.04
CA ASP A 10 16.97 5.08 15.05
C ASP A 10 18.22 4.31 15.55
N GLU A 11 18.20 3.86 16.77
CA GLU A 11 19.31 3.14 17.45
C GLU A 11 19.66 1.78 16.81
N HIS A 12 18.91 1.32 15.81
CA HIS A 12 19.07 0.00 15.20
C HIS A 12 19.68 0.01 13.79
N ALA A 13 20.00 1.17 13.23
CA ALA A 13 20.75 1.23 11.99
C ALA A 13 22.26 1.08 12.24
N ALA A 14 22.94 0.24 11.46
CA ALA A 14 24.39 0.18 11.53
C ALA A 14 25.00 1.58 11.33
N PRO A 15 26.02 1.98 12.11
CA PRO A 15 26.61 3.30 12.02
C PRO A 15 27.02 3.65 10.59
N GLY A 16 26.57 4.81 10.08
CA GLY A 16 26.94 5.31 8.76
C GLY A 16 26.03 4.81 7.60
N VAL A 17 25.05 3.94 7.84
CA VAL A 17 24.10 3.52 6.80
C VAL A 17 22.97 4.55 6.69
N ARG A 18 22.84 5.15 5.49
CA ARG A 18 21.71 6.04 5.15
C ARG A 18 20.58 5.21 4.55
N ARG A 19 19.34 5.50 4.97
CA ARG A 19 18.13 4.83 4.45
C ARG A 19 17.31 5.83 3.64
N PRO A 20 16.55 5.37 2.60
CA PRO A 20 15.50 6.17 2.02
C PRO A 20 14.52 6.63 3.12
N SER A 21 14.01 7.85 3.02
CA SER A 21 13.14 8.45 4.05
C SER A 21 11.69 7.96 3.98
N ARG A 22 11.19 7.74 2.75
CA ARG A 22 9.83 7.27 2.45
C ARG A 22 9.76 6.65 1.06
N MET A 23 8.66 6.02 0.73
CA MET A 23 8.36 5.66 -0.65
C MET A 23 8.09 6.94 -1.45
N HIS A 24 8.67 7.08 -2.66
CA HIS A 24 8.35 8.21 -3.55
C HIS A 24 7.02 7.93 -4.26
N HIS A 25 6.97 6.86 -5.02
CA HIS A 25 5.75 6.34 -5.62
C HIS A 25 5.91 4.84 -5.93
N HIS A 26 4.77 4.16 -6.11
CA HIS A 26 4.70 2.81 -6.64
C HIS A 26 3.87 2.84 -7.92
N ALA A 27 4.46 2.43 -9.04
CA ALA A 27 3.84 2.53 -10.36
C ALA A 27 3.31 1.19 -10.85
N PHE A 28 2.14 1.24 -11.49
CA PHE A 28 1.42 0.12 -12.08
C PHE A 28 0.98 0.45 -13.50
N VAL A 29 0.51 -0.55 -14.24
CA VAL A 29 -0.11 -0.37 -15.56
C VAL A 29 -1.62 -0.54 -15.42
N THR A 30 -2.38 0.38 -16.03
CA THR A 30 -3.84 0.28 -16.17
C THR A 30 -4.25 0.29 -17.65
N THR A 31 -5.38 -0.30 -17.94
CA THR A 31 -6.00 -0.22 -19.26
C THR A 31 -7.04 0.90 -19.37
N ASP A 32 -7.46 1.48 -18.23
CA ASP A 32 -8.47 2.53 -18.15
C ASP A 32 -8.16 3.50 -17.01
N LEU A 33 -7.63 4.67 -17.38
CA LEU A 33 -7.30 5.72 -16.40
C LEU A 33 -8.52 6.35 -15.75
N GLU A 34 -9.68 6.41 -16.43
CA GLU A 34 -10.86 7.02 -15.80
C GLU A 34 -11.47 6.09 -14.75
N VAL A 35 -11.54 4.79 -15.02
CA VAL A 35 -11.96 3.80 -14.01
C VAL A 35 -10.99 3.79 -12.84
N THR A 36 -9.68 3.91 -13.10
CA THR A 36 -8.64 4.01 -12.06
C THR A 36 -8.78 5.30 -11.25
N ARG A 37 -8.95 6.46 -11.92
CA ARG A 37 -9.18 7.74 -11.25
C ARG A 37 -10.41 7.69 -10.35
N HIS A 38 -11.54 7.24 -10.88
CA HIS A 38 -12.77 7.11 -10.10
C HIS A 38 -12.57 6.27 -8.84
N PHE A 39 -11.86 5.15 -8.96
CA PHE A 39 -11.58 4.32 -7.78
C PHE A 39 -10.68 5.05 -6.77
N TYR A 40 -9.51 5.55 -7.19
CA TYR A 40 -8.54 6.12 -6.26
C TYR A 40 -8.95 7.50 -5.72
N GLU A 41 -9.49 8.37 -6.56
CA GLU A 41 -9.87 9.72 -6.14
C GLU A 41 -11.26 9.76 -5.48
N ASP A 42 -12.28 9.19 -6.13
CA ASP A 42 -13.66 9.35 -5.66
C ASP A 42 -14.00 8.32 -4.55
N LEU A 43 -13.54 7.07 -4.63
CA LEU A 43 -13.88 6.04 -3.64
C LEU A 43 -12.85 5.96 -2.51
N ILE A 44 -11.55 5.94 -2.81
CA ILE A 44 -10.50 5.86 -1.79
C ILE A 44 -10.24 7.23 -1.17
N GLY A 45 -10.28 8.32 -1.97
CA GLY A 45 -10.05 9.68 -1.49
C GLY A 45 -8.60 10.15 -1.63
N LEU A 46 -7.82 9.50 -2.50
CA LEU A 46 -6.47 9.93 -2.85
C LEU A 46 -6.53 10.92 -4.01
N PRO A 47 -6.19 12.21 -3.83
CA PRO A 47 -6.31 13.19 -4.89
C PRO A 47 -5.35 12.90 -6.05
N LEU A 48 -5.83 13.13 -7.29
CA LEU A 48 -4.98 13.15 -8.48
C LEU A 48 -4.14 14.43 -8.47
N VAL A 49 -2.83 14.31 -8.22
CA VAL A 49 -1.93 15.47 -8.06
C VAL A 49 -1.04 15.73 -9.26
N ALA A 50 -0.86 14.76 -10.14
CA ALA A 50 -0.09 14.94 -11.38
C ALA A 50 -0.57 14.00 -12.48
N THR A 51 -0.51 14.50 -13.71
CA THR A 51 -0.75 13.75 -14.94
C THR A 51 0.27 14.17 -15.98
N TRP A 52 1.09 13.24 -16.43
CA TRP A 52 2.10 13.45 -17.45
C TRP A 52 1.74 12.67 -18.71
N ALA A 53 1.65 13.35 -19.84
CA ALA A 53 1.54 12.73 -21.16
C ALA A 53 2.91 12.80 -21.83
N GLU A 54 3.51 11.65 -22.10
CA GLU A 54 4.91 11.54 -22.49
C GLU A 54 5.12 10.58 -23.66
N VAL A 55 6.28 10.67 -24.26
CA VAL A 55 6.72 9.84 -25.38
C VAL A 55 8.15 9.39 -25.13
N ASP A 56 8.33 8.09 -24.89
CA ASP A 56 9.66 7.47 -24.96
C ASP A 56 10.00 7.16 -26.42
N ARG A 57 11.16 7.61 -26.88
CA ARG A 57 11.63 7.40 -28.24
C ARG A 57 12.65 6.27 -28.28
N PHE A 58 12.24 5.16 -28.92
CA PHE A 58 13.12 4.02 -29.17
C PHE A 58 13.54 4.00 -30.68
N PRO A 59 14.62 3.30 -31.06
CA PRO A 59 15.06 3.24 -32.45
C PRO A 59 14.05 2.64 -33.42
N ASP A 60 13.17 1.76 -32.93
CA ASP A 60 12.19 0.98 -33.72
C ASP A 60 10.74 1.49 -33.55
N ARG A 61 10.45 2.27 -32.51
CA ARG A 61 9.11 2.76 -32.20
C ARG A 61 9.10 3.90 -31.18
N ASP A 62 8.06 4.70 -31.19
CA ASP A 62 7.70 5.58 -30.08
C ASP A 62 6.75 4.85 -29.13
N ARG A 63 6.91 5.08 -27.81
CA ARG A 63 6.00 4.58 -26.78
C ARG A 63 5.33 5.78 -26.11
N VAL A 64 4.07 6.01 -26.48
CA VAL A 64 3.24 7.12 -25.94
C VAL A 64 2.45 6.62 -24.76
N TYR A 65 2.49 7.37 -23.65
CA TYR A 65 1.77 7.00 -22.43
C TYR A 65 1.30 8.22 -21.63
N CYS A 66 0.32 7.95 -20.78
CA CYS A 66 -0.12 8.85 -19.73
C CYS A 66 0.27 8.27 -18.38
N HIS A 67 0.85 9.08 -17.50
CA HIS A 67 1.31 8.69 -16.16
C HIS A 67 0.65 9.58 -15.11
N THR A 68 -0.20 8.99 -14.28
CA THR A 68 -0.99 9.66 -13.24
C THR A 68 -0.47 9.34 -11.86
N PHE A 69 -0.65 10.26 -10.89
CA PHE A 69 -0.20 10.13 -9.50
C PHE A 69 -1.33 10.47 -8.54
N PHE A 70 -1.68 9.53 -7.67
CA PHE A 70 -2.67 9.68 -6.61
C PHE A 70 -1.92 9.76 -5.27
N GLU A 71 -2.01 10.91 -4.59
CA GLU A 71 -1.15 11.26 -3.46
C GLU A 71 -1.70 10.73 -2.12
N LEU A 72 -0.80 10.20 -1.29
CA LEU A 72 -1.04 9.89 0.12
C LEU A 72 -0.68 11.09 1.01
N ALA A 73 -1.13 11.07 2.27
CA ALA A 73 -0.94 12.18 3.21
C ALA A 73 0.54 12.54 3.49
N ASP A 74 1.47 11.60 3.32
CA ASP A 74 2.92 11.82 3.46
C ASP A 74 3.60 12.34 2.18
N GLY A 75 2.83 12.57 1.10
CA GLY A 75 3.32 13.00 -0.21
C GLY A 75 3.96 11.87 -1.03
N SER A 76 3.86 10.61 -0.61
CA SER A 76 4.09 9.48 -1.50
C SER A 76 2.88 9.26 -2.41
N ALA A 77 3.01 8.46 -3.47
CA ALA A 77 1.91 8.27 -4.40
C ALA A 77 1.78 6.84 -4.91
N LEU A 78 0.56 6.45 -5.25
CA LEU A 78 0.28 5.36 -6.17
C LEU A 78 0.15 5.94 -7.57
N ALA A 79 0.88 5.38 -8.53
CA ALA A 79 1.00 5.93 -9.87
C ALA A 79 0.56 4.90 -10.92
N PHE A 80 -0.01 5.37 -12.03
CA PHE A 80 -0.51 4.49 -13.07
C PHE A 80 -0.11 4.95 -14.45
N PHE A 81 0.35 4.00 -15.25
CA PHE A 81 0.61 4.18 -16.67
C PHE A 81 -0.53 3.62 -17.49
N GLN A 82 -1.00 4.41 -18.46
CA GLN A 82 -1.80 3.90 -19.58
C GLN A 82 -1.07 4.18 -20.86
N PHE A 83 -0.82 3.13 -21.65
CA PHE A 83 -0.15 3.24 -22.95
C PHE A 83 -1.19 3.46 -24.06
N GLN A 84 -0.85 4.31 -25.04
CA GLN A 84 -1.67 4.51 -26.24
C GLN A 84 -1.83 3.19 -27.01
N ASP A 85 -0.76 2.42 -27.13
CA ASP A 85 -0.78 1.05 -27.64
C ASP A 85 -0.74 0.06 -26.45
N PRO A 86 -1.83 -0.63 -26.12
CA PRO A 86 -1.86 -1.59 -25.03
C PRO A 86 -0.88 -2.77 -25.20
N ALA A 87 -0.42 -3.04 -26.44
CA ALA A 87 0.57 -4.08 -26.70
C ALA A 87 2.00 -3.63 -26.39
N ALA A 88 2.23 -2.31 -26.23
CA ALA A 88 3.56 -1.77 -25.90
C ALA A 88 4.04 -2.21 -24.51
N GLU A 89 3.11 -2.31 -23.56
CA GLU A 89 3.37 -2.81 -22.20
C GLU A 89 2.08 -3.46 -21.66
N PRO A 90 1.88 -4.75 -21.87
CA PRO A 90 0.69 -5.42 -21.37
C PRO A 90 0.64 -5.37 -19.85
N PRO A 91 -0.55 -5.20 -19.25
CA PRO A 91 -0.71 -5.27 -17.80
C PRO A 91 -0.09 -6.55 -17.26
N VAL A 92 0.68 -6.42 -16.18
CA VAL A 92 1.21 -7.60 -15.47
C VAL A 92 0.02 -8.48 -15.07
N ALA A 93 0.11 -9.78 -15.33
CA ALA A 93 -0.92 -10.73 -14.93
C ALA A 93 -1.28 -10.52 -13.46
N ARG A 94 -2.58 -10.46 -13.15
CA ARG A 94 -3.09 -10.26 -11.79
C ARG A 94 -2.33 -11.14 -10.83
N GLN A 95 -1.78 -10.54 -9.80
CA GLN A 95 -1.18 -11.31 -8.71
C GLN A 95 -2.30 -12.06 -8.01
N THR A 96 -2.28 -13.39 -8.09
CA THR A 96 -3.37 -14.23 -7.60
C THR A 96 -3.27 -14.54 -6.10
N SER A 97 -2.13 -14.24 -5.46
CA SER A 97 -1.97 -14.48 -4.03
C SER A 97 -2.56 -13.35 -3.20
N PRO A 98 -3.48 -13.63 -2.26
CA PRO A 98 -4.00 -12.64 -1.33
C PRO A 98 -2.94 -12.09 -0.36
N SER A 99 -1.77 -12.72 -0.29
CA SER A 99 -0.64 -12.26 0.51
C SER A 99 0.16 -11.12 -0.15
N ILE A 100 -0.11 -10.82 -1.44
CA ILE A 100 0.55 -9.73 -2.15
C ILE A 100 -0.42 -8.55 -2.17
N HIS A 101 -0.08 -7.50 -1.44
CA HIS A 101 -0.92 -6.31 -1.27
C HIS A 101 -0.06 -5.08 -0.96
N ILE A 102 -0.67 -3.91 -1.04
CA ILE A 102 -0.11 -2.65 -0.56
C ILE A 102 -0.90 -2.27 0.68
N ALA A 103 -0.23 -2.19 1.82
CA ALA A 103 -0.80 -1.69 3.06
C ALA A 103 -0.57 -0.18 3.19
N LEU A 104 -1.64 0.54 3.49
CA LEU A 104 -1.67 1.99 3.69
C LEU A 104 -2.15 2.25 5.11
N ASP A 105 -1.36 3.00 5.87
CA ASP A 105 -1.72 3.44 7.21
C ASP A 105 -2.82 4.50 7.16
N CYS A 106 -3.82 4.39 8.04
CA CYS A 106 -4.88 5.37 8.19
C CYS A 106 -5.48 5.32 9.61
N ASP A 107 -6.26 6.32 9.97
CA ASP A 107 -7.07 6.29 11.19
C ASP A 107 -8.42 5.59 10.99
N GLU A 108 -9.12 5.29 12.10
CA GLU A 108 -10.42 4.61 12.07
C GLU A 108 -11.47 5.39 11.26
N ALA A 109 -11.46 6.73 11.33
CA ALA A 109 -12.41 7.56 10.61
C ALA A 109 -12.19 7.46 9.10
N THR A 110 -10.95 7.56 8.65
CA THR A 110 -10.56 7.40 7.25
C THR A 110 -10.91 6.00 6.73
N GLN A 111 -10.62 4.95 7.51
CA GLN A 111 -10.95 3.57 7.12
C GLN A 111 -12.47 3.38 6.97
N GLN A 112 -13.26 3.92 7.91
CA GLN A 112 -14.71 3.84 7.86
C GLN A 112 -15.29 4.62 6.67
N ASP A 113 -14.79 5.83 6.41
CA ASP A 113 -15.20 6.65 5.27
C ASP A 113 -14.93 5.95 3.93
N ILE A 114 -13.79 5.28 3.80
CA ILE A 114 -13.46 4.47 2.61
C ILE A 114 -14.47 3.32 2.47
N LEU A 115 -14.72 2.58 3.56
CA LEU A 115 -15.66 1.47 3.56
C LEU A 115 -17.08 1.91 3.15
N ASP A 116 -17.54 3.06 3.66
CA ASP A 116 -18.87 3.59 3.35
C ASP A 116 -18.99 4.03 1.89
N ARG A 117 -17.97 4.66 1.32
CA ARG A 117 -17.92 4.98 -0.12
C ARG A 117 -17.91 3.73 -0.99
N LEU A 118 -17.11 2.72 -0.64
CA LEU A 118 -17.08 1.44 -1.35
C LEU A 118 -18.46 0.74 -1.33
N ARG A 119 -19.11 0.69 -0.16
CA ARG A 119 -20.47 0.14 -0.03
C ARG A 119 -21.49 0.93 -0.83
N GLY A 120 -21.41 2.26 -0.79
CA GLY A 120 -22.25 3.15 -1.61
C GLY A 120 -22.09 2.93 -3.11
N ALA A 121 -20.90 2.52 -3.56
CA ALA A 121 -20.58 2.14 -4.93
C ALA A 121 -20.92 0.68 -5.27
N GLY A 122 -21.50 -0.09 -4.33
CA GLY A 122 -21.98 -1.46 -4.57
C GLY A 122 -20.97 -2.58 -4.26
N TYR A 123 -19.85 -2.27 -3.59
CA TYR A 123 -18.93 -3.30 -3.11
C TYR A 123 -19.58 -4.09 -1.96
N SER A 124 -19.62 -5.41 -2.10
CA SER A 124 -20.17 -6.33 -1.10
C SER A 124 -19.21 -6.55 0.08
N GLU A 125 -19.66 -7.26 1.10
CA GLU A 125 -18.82 -7.70 2.23
C GLU A 125 -17.70 -8.67 1.81
N THR A 126 -17.82 -9.30 0.65
CA THR A 126 -16.77 -10.16 0.09
C THR A 126 -15.78 -9.40 -0.78
N ASP A 127 -16.14 -8.21 -1.26
CA ASP A 127 -15.26 -7.33 -2.06
C ASP A 127 -14.44 -6.40 -1.16
N ALA A 128 -15.03 -5.91 -0.06
CA ALA A 128 -14.42 -5.03 0.94
C ALA A 128 -14.44 -5.73 2.31
N VAL A 129 -13.33 -6.40 2.66
CA VAL A 129 -13.23 -7.36 3.77
C VAL A 129 -12.46 -6.78 4.94
N MET A 130 -13.10 -6.71 6.11
CA MET A 130 -12.43 -6.36 7.37
C MET A 130 -11.75 -7.57 7.99
N ARG A 131 -10.52 -7.36 8.52
CA ARG A 131 -9.76 -8.36 9.27
C ARG A 131 -9.15 -7.76 10.52
N ASP A 132 -9.25 -8.49 11.64
CA ASP A 132 -8.54 -8.18 12.88
C ASP A 132 -7.30 -9.08 13.00
N HIS A 133 -6.13 -8.45 13.04
CA HIS A 133 -4.84 -9.13 13.20
C HIS A 133 -4.35 -9.11 14.66
N GLY A 134 -5.13 -8.48 15.56
CA GLY A 134 -4.83 -8.31 16.97
C GLY A 134 -3.92 -7.12 17.27
N TYR A 135 -2.96 -6.83 16.39
CA TYR A 135 -2.10 -5.64 16.46
C TYR A 135 -2.52 -4.52 15.51
N CYS A 136 -3.38 -4.81 14.56
CA CYS A 136 -4.03 -3.85 13.67
C CYS A 136 -5.37 -4.40 13.16
N LYS A 137 -6.22 -3.50 12.65
CA LYS A 137 -7.45 -3.83 11.93
C LYS A 137 -7.34 -3.33 10.51
N SER A 138 -7.61 -4.19 9.55
CA SER A 138 -7.37 -3.91 8.13
C SER A 138 -8.64 -4.09 7.30
N LEU A 139 -8.88 -3.13 6.41
CA LEU A 139 -9.86 -3.21 5.33
C LEU A 139 -9.14 -3.60 4.05
N TYR A 140 -9.51 -4.72 3.45
CA TYR A 140 -8.98 -5.21 2.18
C TYR A 140 -9.95 -4.98 1.04
N VAL A 141 -9.46 -4.46 -0.09
CA VAL A 141 -10.24 -4.30 -1.32
C VAL A 141 -9.32 -4.50 -2.53
N ASN A 142 -9.85 -5.02 -3.62
CA ASN A 142 -9.13 -5.04 -4.89
C ASN A 142 -9.51 -3.82 -5.72
N ASP A 143 -8.52 -3.16 -6.31
CA ASP A 143 -8.74 -2.09 -7.26
C ASP A 143 -9.24 -2.64 -8.61
N PRO A 144 -9.68 -1.78 -9.56
CA PRO A 144 -10.13 -2.22 -10.88
C PRO A 144 -9.06 -2.96 -11.70
N ASN A 145 -7.78 -2.75 -11.41
CA ASN A 145 -6.65 -3.40 -12.07
C ASN A 145 -6.29 -4.76 -11.43
N GLY A 146 -6.96 -5.11 -10.31
CA GLY A 146 -6.72 -6.33 -9.54
C GLY A 146 -5.59 -6.22 -8.51
N LEU A 147 -5.13 -5.01 -8.21
CA LEU A 147 -4.22 -4.76 -7.08
C LEU A 147 -5.00 -4.87 -5.78
N ARG A 148 -4.45 -5.61 -4.82
CA ARG A 148 -5.01 -5.69 -3.48
C ARG A 148 -4.47 -4.54 -2.65
N LEU A 149 -5.38 -3.74 -2.11
CA LEU A 149 -5.10 -2.70 -1.13
C LEU A 149 -5.53 -3.18 0.26
N GLU A 150 -4.79 -2.74 1.25
CA GLU A 150 -5.08 -2.90 2.66
C GLU A 150 -5.04 -1.51 3.32
N PHE A 151 -6.10 -1.11 3.98
CA PHE A 151 -6.14 0.11 4.80
C PHE A 151 -6.08 -0.30 6.26
N THR A 152 -4.96 0.02 6.91
CA THR A 152 -4.61 -0.52 8.22
C THR A 152 -4.72 0.55 9.29
N VAL A 153 -5.41 0.21 10.37
CA VAL A 153 -5.47 1.00 11.60
C VAL A 153 -4.73 0.24 12.69
N ASP A 154 -3.65 0.81 13.17
CA ASP A 154 -2.85 0.25 14.24
C ASP A 154 -3.58 0.33 15.59
N VAL A 155 -3.30 -0.63 16.49
CA VAL A 155 -3.75 -0.53 17.88
C VAL A 155 -2.94 0.54 18.63
N PRO A 156 -3.49 1.14 19.72
CA PRO A 156 -2.78 2.17 20.48
C PRO A 156 -1.39 1.75 20.98
N ASP A 157 -1.22 0.46 21.30
CA ASP A 157 0.03 -0.10 21.83
C ASP A 157 1.01 -0.54 20.71
N MET A 158 0.74 -0.17 19.45
CA MET A 158 1.58 -0.57 18.32
C MET A 158 3.04 -0.12 18.44
N PRO A 159 3.38 1.08 18.98
CA PRO A 159 4.77 1.47 19.17
C PRO A 159 5.56 0.49 20.04
N GLU A 160 4.97 0.02 21.16
CA GLU A 160 5.57 -0.95 22.08
C GLU A 160 5.69 -2.33 21.42
N ILE A 161 4.66 -2.75 20.68
CA ILE A 161 4.66 -4.00 19.91
C ILE A 161 5.79 -3.98 18.89
N LEU A 162 5.94 -2.89 18.13
CA LEU A 162 7.00 -2.74 17.13
C LEU A 162 8.40 -2.76 17.77
N GLN A 163 8.57 -2.15 18.93
CA GLN A 163 9.85 -2.18 19.64
C GLN A 163 10.21 -3.62 20.04
N GLN A 164 9.26 -4.39 20.55
CA GLN A 164 9.46 -5.82 20.89
C GLN A 164 9.78 -6.64 19.65
N GLN A 165 9.04 -6.45 18.54
CA GLN A 165 9.28 -7.15 17.29
C GLN A 165 10.66 -6.81 16.69
N LYS A 166 11.08 -5.55 16.73
CA LYS A 166 12.42 -5.13 16.29
C LYS A 166 13.52 -5.85 17.08
N ALA A 167 13.38 -5.93 18.40
CA ALA A 167 14.37 -6.57 19.27
C ALA A 167 14.54 -8.07 18.97
N SER A 168 13.49 -8.76 18.51
CA SER A 168 13.48 -10.20 18.28
C SER A 168 13.49 -10.60 16.79
N ALA A 169 13.43 -9.65 15.85
CA ALA A 169 13.19 -9.92 14.43
C ALA A 169 14.18 -10.94 13.83
N HIS A 170 15.47 -10.75 14.03
CA HIS A 170 16.49 -11.68 13.52
C HIS A 170 16.45 -13.05 14.17
N GLN A 171 16.17 -13.12 15.47
CA GLN A 171 16.04 -14.39 16.19
C GLN A 171 14.80 -15.16 15.69
N THR A 172 13.67 -14.50 15.51
CA THR A 172 12.44 -15.11 14.98
C THR A 172 12.64 -15.61 13.55
N LEU A 173 13.32 -14.82 12.70
CA LEU A 173 13.65 -15.27 11.35
C LEU A 173 14.58 -16.50 11.37
N ALA A 174 15.62 -16.52 12.20
CA ALA A 174 16.54 -17.66 12.32
C ALA A 174 15.81 -18.91 12.79
N ARG A 175 14.88 -18.78 13.74
CA ARG A 175 14.02 -19.88 14.21
C ARG A 175 13.15 -20.46 13.09
N TRP A 176 12.50 -19.58 12.30
CA TRP A 176 11.70 -19.96 11.14
C TRP A 176 12.53 -20.76 10.11
N LEU A 177 13.72 -20.23 9.76
CA LEU A 177 14.63 -20.86 8.80
C LEU A 177 15.17 -22.22 9.30
N ALA A 178 15.20 -22.45 10.61
CA ALA A 178 15.57 -23.73 11.23
C ALA A 178 14.39 -24.73 11.30
N GLY A 179 13.20 -24.36 10.78
CA GLY A 179 12.02 -25.24 10.74
C GLY A 179 11.08 -25.13 11.95
N ASP A 180 11.34 -24.21 12.88
CA ASP A 180 10.36 -23.89 13.92
C ASP A 180 9.39 -22.81 13.42
N HIS A 181 8.19 -23.27 13.07
CA HIS A 181 7.12 -22.44 12.51
C HIS A 181 6.06 -22.05 13.57
N THR A 182 6.38 -22.14 14.83
CA THR A 182 5.49 -21.74 15.92
C THR A 182 5.17 -20.25 15.82
N SER A 183 3.87 -19.89 15.90
CA SER A 183 3.40 -18.52 15.85
C SER A 183 4.01 -17.68 16.99
N ASN A 184 4.41 -16.46 16.68
CA ASN A 184 4.82 -15.46 17.67
C ASN A 184 3.82 -14.28 17.78
N ASN A 185 2.69 -14.36 17.08
CA ASN A 185 1.63 -13.36 17.18
C ASN A 185 0.67 -13.72 18.32
N SER A 186 0.99 -13.26 19.54
CA SER A 186 0.15 -13.44 20.73
C SER A 186 -1.05 -12.47 20.80
N TYR A 187 -1.14 -11.51 19.89
CA TYR A 187 -2.19 -10.48 19.89
C TYR A 187 -3.40 -10.91 19.05
N ARG A 188 -3.21 -11.87 18.15
CA ARG A 188 -4.27 -12.29 17.23
C ARG A 188 -5.42 -12.92 18.01
N PRO A 189 -6.69 -12.47 17.82
CA PRO A 189 -7.84 -13.13 18.44
C PRO A 189 -7.88 -14.60 18.04
N GLU A 190 -8.10 -15.48 19.02
CA GLU A 190 -8.35 -16.90 18.72
C GLU A 190 -9.60 -16.98 17.85
N HIS A 191 -9.49 -17.68 16.73
CA HIS A 191 -10.65 -17.97 15.90
C HIS A 191 -11.51 -18.99 16.66
N HIS A 192 -12.63 -18.53 17.19
CA HIS A 192 -13.72 -19.38 17.66
C HIS A 192 -14.61 -19.81 16.50
#